data_3b840246d6f11b4c6b82e7c3c7785c67
#
_entry.id   3b840246d6f11b4c6b82e7c3c7785c67
#
_cell.length_a   1.000
_cell.length_b   1.000
_cell.length_c   1.000
_cell.angle_alpha   90.00
_cell.angle_beta   90.00
_cell.angle_gamma   90.00
#
_symmetry.space_group_name_H-M   'P 1'
#
loop_
_entity.id
_entity.type
_entity.pdbx_description
1 polymer ?
#
loop_
_entity_poly.entity_id
_entity_poly.type
_entity_poly.pdbx_seq_one_letter_code
_entity_poly.pdbx_strand_id
1 'polypeptide(L)'
;MDRRRVVVTGIGLITPLGVGVRATWENLIQGKSGIRKITHFDASAFQTQIAGEVEGFNPEDYIEPKEVKKMDRFIHFAVAATKMAMDDSGMKITKSNAERVGVIVGSGIGGLNAIEHYHSVLLEKGPKRISPFFIPMLIINLASGQISIKFGARGPNSAVATACATGSHSIGDAYKIIQRGDADAMIAGGTEAVITPLGIGGFNAMKALSTKNDEPEKASRPFDVDRDGFVMGEGAGIMILESLESALGRGTKIYAEIVGYGMTADAHHITSPAPAGEGAARCMTMALRDGGVKHSGVDYINAHGTSTKYGDELESNAIKTVFGEHAYKVAISSTKSMTGHLLGAAGGVEAVISVLSIYNDIVPPTINLNNPDPECDLDYVPHKSRKMTVNYALSNSFGFGGTNACILFKKFREA
;
A
#
# COMPACT_ATOMS: atom_id res chain seq x y z
N MET A 1 22.38 -14.99 -17.46
CA MET A 1 22.08 -13.60 -17.84
C MET A 1 22.04 -12.80 -16.55
N ASP A 2 22.79 -11.70 -16.50
CA ASP A 2 22.67 -10.78 -15.37
C ASP A 2 21.27 -10.20 -15.32
N ARG A 3 20.70 -10.18 -14.14
CA ARG A 3 19.34 -9.64 -13.93
C ARG A 3 19.35 -8.13 -14.14
N ARG A 4 18.39 -7.60 -14.89
CA ARG A 4 18.27 -6.13 -15.07
C ARG A 4 18.00 -5.46 -13.73
N ARG A 5 18.69 -4.35 -13.48
CA ARG A 5 18.42 -3.50 -12.31
C ARG A 5 17.14 -2.71 -12.53
N VAL A 6 16.35 -2.55 -11.47
CA VAL A 6 15.05 -1.87 -11.53
C VAL A 6 15.00 -0.74 -10.51
N VAL A 7 14.62 0.43 -10.98
CA VAL A 7 14.61 1.66 -10.19
C VAL A 7 13.24 2.31 -10.16
N VAL A 8 12.99 3.11 -9.13
CA VAL A 8 11.77 3.92 -8.96
C VAL A 8 12.04 5.32 -9.46
N THR A 9 11.32 5.76 -10.49
CA THR A 9 11.52 7.07 -11.12
C THR A 9 10.36 8.04 -10.92
N GLY A 10 9.19 7.54 -10.53
CA GLY A 10 8.02 8.37 -10.23
C GLY A 10 7.15 7.75 -9.16
N ILE A 11 6.50 8.60 -8.38
CA ILE A 11 5.65 8.21 -7.26
C ILE A 11 4.37 9.06 -7.20
N GLY A 12 3.27 8.44 -6.78
CA GLY A 12 1.98 9.10 -6.59
C GLY A 12 1.26 8.55 -5.37
N LEU A 13 0.68 9.42 -4.56
CA LEU A 13 -0.03 9.09 -3.33
C LEU A 13 -1.37 9.80 -3.23
N ILE A 14 -2.36 9.06 -2.79
CA ILE A 14 -3.65 9.56 -2.28
C ILE A 14 -3.89 8.82 -0.98
N THR A 15 -3.98 9.54 0.14
CA THR A 15 -4.08 8.96 1.47
C THR A 15 -4.95 9.81 2.38
N PRO A 16 -5.38 9.32 3.55
CA PRO A 16 -6.06 10.13 4.56
C PRO A 16 -5.23 11.32 5.08
N LEU A 17 -3.92 11.32 4.85
CA LEU A 17 -3.03 12.43 5.19
C LEU A 17 -2.98 13.52 4.11
N GLY A 18 -3.58 13.29 2.95
CA GLY A 18 -3.70 14.27 1.88
C GLY A 18 -3.62 13.69 0.48
N VAL A 19 -4.02 14.50 -0.49
CA VAL A 19 -3.95 14.22 -1.92
C VAL A 19 -2.61 14.71 -2.46
N GLY A 20 -1.78 13.78 -2.91
CA GLY A 20 -0.43 14.04 -3.44
C GLY A 20 0.71 13.67 -2.47
N VAL A 21 1.86 13.44 -3.07
CA VAL A 21 3.08 12.96 -2.36
C VAL A 21 3.53 13.96 -1.30
N ARG A 22 3.58 15.25 -1.64
CA ARG A 22 4.06 16.29 -0.74
C ARG A 22 3.19 16.41 0.50
N ALA A 23 1.85 16.53 0.32
CA ALA A 23 0.91 16.67 1.42
C ALA A 23 0.96 15.46 2.35
N THR A 24 0.96 14.25 1.78
CA THR A 24 1.08 13.01 2.54
C THR A 24 2.39 12.97 3.34
N TRP A 25 3.53 13.24 2.71
CA TRP A 25 4.84 13.15 3.35
C TRP A 25 5.01 14.18 4.47
N GLU A 26 4.67 15.45 4.23
CA GLU A 26 4.77 16.51 5.24
C GLU A 26 3.91 16.20 6.49
N ASN A 27 2.69 15.70 6.32
CA ASN A 27 1.82 15.31 7.42
C ASN A 27 2.31 14.05 8.13
N LEU A 28 2.86 13.08 7.38
CA LEU A 28 3.40 11.83 7.91
C LEU A 28 4.59 12.09 8.85
N ILE A 29 5.58 12.88 8.41
CA ILE A 29 6.78 13.16 9.24
C ILE A 29 6.47 14.04 10.45
N GLN A 30 5.35 14.79 10.43
CA GLN A 30 4.85 15.54 11.57
C GLN A 30 4.06 14.67 12.58
N GLY A 31 3.80 13.40 12.25
CA GLY A 31 3.01 12.50 13.10
C GLY A 31 1.53 12.85 13.16
N LYS A 32 0.96 13.43 12.11
CA LYS A 32 -0.47 13.75 12.06
C LYS A 32 -1.29 12.50 11.79
N SER A 33 -2.47 12.40 12.43
CA SER A 33 -3.44 11.35 12.12
C SER A 33 -4.41 11.80 11.02
N GLY A 34 -4.70 10.91 10.06
CA GLY A 34 -5.76 11.06 9.07
C GLY A 34 -7.05 10.35 9.46
N ILE A 35 -7.14 9.83 10.69
CA ILE A 35 -8.29 9.05 11.15
C ILE A 35 -9.32 9.98 11.78
N ARG A 36 -10.58 9.85 11.36
CA ARG A 36 -11.70 10.70 11.75
C ARG A 36 -12.99 9.88 11.86
N LYS A 37 -14.07 10.55 12.30
CA LYS A 37 -15.41 9.96 12.20
C LYS A 37 -15.78 9.77 10.72
N ILE A 38 -16.44 8.65 10.42
CA ILE A 38 -16.92 8.35 9.07
C ILE A 38 -17.94 9.39 8.64
N THR A 39 -17.76 9.91 7.41
CA THR A 39 -18.67 10.89 6.79
C THR A 39 -19.31 10.37 5.51
N HIS A 40 -18.81 9.29 4.91
CA HIS A 40 -19.32 8.73 3.67
C HIS A 40 -20.74 8.17 3.80
N PHE A 41 -21.15 7.77 5.02
CA PHE A 41 -22.49 7.29 5.36
C PHE A 41 -22.78 7.50 6.85
N ASP A 42 -24.03 7.34 7.28
CA ASP A 42 -24.37 7.37 8.70
C ASP A 42 -23.90 6.08 9.40
N ALA A 43 -22.81 6.20 10.14
CA ALA A 43 -22.19 5.09 10.86
C ALA A 43 -22.71 4.92 12.31
N SER A 44 -23.74 5.67 12.76
CA SER A 44 -24.20 5.69 14.15
C SER A 44 -24.68 4.33 14.67
N ALA A 45 -25.18 3.46 13.78
CA ALA A 45 -25.62 2.11 14.12
C ALA A 45 -24.47 1.06 14.13
N PHE A 46 -23.24 1.43 13.72
CA PHE A 46 -22.13 0.52 13.63
C PHE A 46 -21.26 0.56 14.90
N GLN A 47 -20.62 -0.57 15.21
CA GLN A 47 -19.66 -0.63 16.34
C GLN A 47 -18.45 0.28 16.09
N THR A 48 -17.93 0.31 14.86
CA THR A 48 -16.89 1.21 14.41
C THR A 48 -17.48 2.39 13.65
N GLN A 49 -17.18 3.61 14.08
CA GLN A 49 -17.66 4.88 13.51
C GLN A 49 -16.53 5.76 12.98
N ILE A 50 -15.33 5.20 12.88
CA ILE A 50 -14.09 5.91 12.51
C ILE A 50 -13.41 5.22 11.33
N ALA A 51 -12.76 6.04 10.49
CA ALA A 51 -11.97 5.57 9.35
C ALA A 51 -10.94 6.62 8.92
N GLY A 52 -10.00 6.22 8.07
CA GLY A 52 -9.12 7.10 7.34
C GLY A 52 -9.72 7.42 5.96
N GLU A 53 -10.61 8.39 5.89
CA GLU A 53 -11.19 8.87 4.63
C GLU A 53 -10.25 9.85 3.92
N VAL A 54 -10.24 9.85 2.60
CA VAL A 54 -9.50 10.84 1.80
C VAL A 54 -10.33 12.10 1.65
N GLU A 55 -9.88 13.19 2.26
CA GLU A 55 -10.51 14.51 2.16
C GLU A 55 -9.99 15.31 0.97
N GLY A 56 -10.84 16.18 0.42
CA GLY A 56 -10.46 17.14 -0.63
C GLY A 56 -10.13 16.53 -1.99
N PHE A 57 -10.44 15.25 -2.20
CA PHE A 57 -10.24 14.61 -3.50
C PHE A 57 -11.41 14.86 -4.44
N ASN A 58 -11.13 15.52 -5.56
CA ASN A 58 -12.07 15.67 -6.66
C ASN A 58 -11.56 14.85 -7.86
N PRO A 59 -12.27 13.79 -8.30
CA PRO A 59 -11.84 12.98 -9.44
C PRO A 59 -11.78 13.76 -10.76
N GLU A 60 -12.55 14.81 -10.91
CA GLU A 60 -12.58 15.63 -12.15
C GLU A 60 -11.30 16.42 -12.39
N ASP A 61 -10.44 16.59 -11.36
CA ASP A 61 -9.12 17.19 -11.50
C ASP A 61 -8.15 16.26 -12.28
N TYR A 62 -8.48 14.97 -12.39
CA TYR A 62 -7.62 13.93 -12.98
C TYR A 62 -8.28 13.16 -14.12
N ILE A 63 -9.61 13.12 -14.17
CA ILE A 63 -10.41 12.28 -15.06
C ILE A 63 -11.48 13.14 -15.71
N GLU A 64 -11.68 12.98 -17.02
CA GLU A 64 -12.77 13.67 -17.75
C GLU A 64 -14.14 13.40 -17.07
N PRO A 65 -14.99 14.42 -16.83
CA PRO A 65 -16.26 14.28 -16.08
C PRO A 65 -17.19 13.17 -16.60
N LYS A 66 -17.20 12.94 -17.92
CA LYS A 66 -17.97 11.87 -18.55
C LYS A 66 -17.46 10.46 -18.23
N GLU A 67 -16.17 10.32 -17.94
CA GLU A 67 -15.52 9.05 -17.60
C GLU A 67 -15.60 8.75 -16.09
N VAL A 68 -15.62 9.79 -15.22
CA VAL A 68 -15.79 9.63 -13.77
C VAL A 68 -17.00 8.74 -13.44
N LYS A 69 -18.13 8.97 -14.11
CA LYS A 69 -19.38 8.23 -13.88
C LYS A 69 -19.35 6.75 -14.31
N LYS A 70 -18.29 6.31 -14.97
CA LYS A 70 -18.10 4.92 -15.45
C LYS A 70 -17.16 4.12 -14.58
N MET A 71 -16.64 4.70 -13.50
CA MET A 71 -15.62 4.11 -12.62
C MET A 71 -16.08 4.17 -11.18
N ASP A 72 -15.71 3.19 -10.36
CA ASP A 72 -15.82 3.25 -8.91
C ASP A 72 -14.65 4.05 -8.31
N ARG A 73 -14.80 4.49 -7.07
CA ARG A 73 -13.86 5.35 -6.35
C ARG A 73 -12.43 4.78 -6.29
N PHE A 74 -12.25 3.46 -6.13
CA PHE A 74 -10.90 2.86 -6.13
C PHE A 74 -10.18 3.07 -7.47
N ILE A 75 -10.92 3.06 -8.60
CA ILE A 75 -10.36 3.34 -9.93
C ILE A 75 -10.00 4.83 -10.06
N HIS A 76 -10.83 5.73 -9.50
CA HIS A 76 -10.51 7.16 -9.48
C HIS A 76 -9.17 7.41 -8.78
N PHE A 77 -8.95 6.81 -7.61
CA PHE A 77 -7.70 6.92 -6.86
C PHE A 77 -6.52 6.36 -7.66
N ALA A 78 -6.67 5.18 -8.27
CA ALA A 78 -5.63 4.56 -9.07
C ALA A 78 -5.20 5.44 -10.25
N VAL A 79 -6.16 5.99 -11.00
CA VAL A 79 -5.89 6.86 -12.16
C VAL A 79 -5.24 8.17 -11.72
N ALA A 80 -5.73 8.78 -10.64
CA ALA A 80 -5.19 10.04 -10.13
C ALA A 80 -3.77 9.89 -9.58
N ALA A 81 -3.52 8.86 -8.76
CA ALA A 81 -2.17 8.57 -8.26
C ALA A 81 -1.20 8.20 -9.39
N THR A 82 -1.69 7.49 -10.44
CA THR A 82 -0.89 7.23 -11.65
C THR A 82 -0.53 8.52 -12.38
N LYS A 83 -1.48 9.45 -12.52
CA LYS A 83 -1.20 10.77 -13.15
C LYS A 83 -0.09 11.50 -12.41
N MET A 84 -0.14 11.51 -11.07
CA MET A 84 0.91 12.11 -10.23
C MET A 84 2.26 11.43 -10.45
N ALA A 85 2.30 10.08 -10.47
CA ALA A 85 3.52 9.31 -10.66
C ALA A 85 4.12 9.52 -12.07
N MET A 86 3.28 9.60 -13.11
CA MET A 86 3.70 9.88 -14.49
C MET A 86 4.27 11.29 -14.62
N ASP A 87 3.62 12.29 -14.01
CA ASP A 87 4.11 13.67 -14.02
C ASP A 87 5.45 13.79 -13.28
N ASP A 88 5.57 13.12 -12.13
CA ASP A 88 6.79 13.10 -11.32
C ASP A 88 7.97 12.43 -12.03
N SER A 89 7.73 11.32 -12.75
CA SER A 89 8.75 10.62 -13.52
C SER A 89 9.15 11.33 -14.81
N GLY A 90 8.29 12.23 -15.31
CA GLY A 90 8.41 12.82 -16.66
C GLY A 90 8.32 11.80 -17.80
N MET A 91 7.87 10.56 -17.53
CA MET A 91 7.74 9.52 -18.53
C MET A 91 6.65 9.86 -19.54
N LYS A 92 6.96 9.73 -20.82
CA LYS A 92 5.99 9.86 -21.91
C LYS A 92 5.84 8.52 -22.61
N ILE A 93 4.61 8.01 -22.65
CA ILE A 93 4.27 6.81 -23.40
C ILE A 93 3.92 7.24 -24.83
N THR A 94 4.65 6.71 -25.79
CA THR A 94 4.55 7.03 -27.21
C THR A 94 4.36 5.75 -28.01
N LYS A 95 4.09 5.86 -29.31
CA LYS A 95 3.98 4.67 -30.18
C LYS A 95 5.24 3.78 -30.18
N SER A 96 6.41 4.37 -29.93
CA SER A 96 7.69 3.64 -29.96
C SER A 96 7.98 2.83 -28.71
N ASN A 97 7.40 3.19 -27.55
CA ASN A 97 7.66 2.50 -26.27
C ASN A 97 6.42 1.89 -25.62
N ALA A 98 5.22 2.14 -26.16
CA ALA A 98 3.95 1.73 -25.53
C ALA A 98 3.91 0.22 -25.22
N GLU A 99 4.43 -0.63 -26.08
CA GLU A 99 4.44 -2.09 -25.91
C GLU A 99 5.46 -2.56 -24.86
N ARG A 100 6.36 -1.67 -24.44
CA ARG A 100 7.36 -1.92 -23.41
C ARG A 100 7.00 -1.30 -22.05
N VAL A 101 5.83 -0.65 -21.94
CA VAL A 101 5.29 -0.08 -20.70
C VAL A 101 4.04 -0.84 -20.28
N GLY A 102 4.11 -1.51 -19.14
CA GLY A 102 3.00 -2.29 -18.59
C GLY A 102 2.33 -1.66 -17.37
N VAL A 103 1.26 -2.30 -16.89
CA VAL A 103 0.48 -1.84 -15.72
C VAL A 103 0.11 -3.04 -14.85
N ILE A 104 0.45 -2.97 -13.55
CA ILE A 104 -0.07 -3.87 -12.52
C ILE A 104 -0.48 -3.04 -11.30
N VAL A 105 -1.77 -2.77 -11.20
CA VAL A 105 -2.37 -2.07 -10.07
C VAL A 105 -3.51 -2.92 -9.52
N GLY A 106 -3.37 -3.35 -8.28
CA GLY A 106 -4.32 -4.23 -7.61
C GLY A 106 -5.25 -3.51 -6.64
N SER A 107 -6.31 -4.21 -6.24
CA SER A 107 -7.21 -3.83 -5.16
C SER A 107 -7.60 -5.10 -4.41
N GLY A 108 -7.78 -5.03 -3.10
CA GLY A 108 -8.15 -6.19 -2.29
C GLY A 108 -9.60 -6.61 -2.48
N ILE A 109 -10.51 -5.63 -2.62
CA ILE A 109 -11.96 -5.85 -2.67
C ILE A 109 -12.58 -5.30 -3.96
N GLY A 110 -12.03 -4.20 -4.50
CA GLY A 110 -12.55 -3.58 -5.73
C GLY A 110 -13.79 -2.71 -5.49
N GLY A 111 -14.73 -2.71 -6.44
CA GLY A 111 -15.86 -1.80 -6.48
C GLY A 111 -17.03 -2.14 -5.54
N LEU A 112 -16.78 -2.20 -4.24
CA LEU A 112 -17.82 -2.49 -3.25
C LEU A 112 -18.92 -1.43 -3.22
N ASN A 113 -18.57 -0.15 -3.41
CA ASN A 113 -19.57 0.93 -3.55
C ASN A 113 -20.53 0.67 -4.71
N ALA A 114 -20.01 0.23 -5.85
CA ALA A 114 -20.84 -0.10 -7.01
C ALA A 114 -21.76 -1.30 -6.72
N ILE A 115 -21.29 -2.33 -5.99
CA ILE A 115 -22.11 -3.47 -5.58
C ILE A 115 -23.29 -3.01 -4.71
N GLU A 116 -23.02 -2.26 -3.65
CA GLU A 116 -24.06 -1.77 -2.73
C GLU A 116 -25.09 -0.89 -3.45
N HIS A 117 -24.60 0.05 -4.26
CA HIS A 117 -25.46 0.96 -5.02
C HIS A 117 -26.37 0.20 -6.00
N TYR A 118 -25.81 -0.67 -6.84
CA TYR A 118 -26.63 -1.36 -7.86
C TYR A 118 -27.46 -2.51 -7.29
N HIS A 119 -27.09 -3.06 -6.14
CA HIS A 119 -27.98 -3.96 -5.41
C HIS A 119 -29.25 -3.22 -4.94
N SER A 120 -29.12 -2.03 -4.36
CA SER A 120 -30.28 -1.21 -3.97
C SER A 120 -31.10 -0.80 -5.21
N VAL A 121 -30.47 -0.38 -6.30
CA VAL A 121 -31.16 -0.09 -7.57
C VAL A 121 -31.93 -1.30 -8.11
N LEU A 122 -31.35 -2.50 -8.02
CA LEU A 122 -32.01 -3.73 -8.45
C LEU A 122 -33.30 -3.99 -7.65
N LEU A 123 -33.24 -3.85 -6.32
CA LEU A 123 -34.39 -4.09 -5.44
C LEU A 123 -35.49 -3.03 -5.60
N GLU A 124 -35.11 -1.76 -5.71
CA GLU A 124 -36.06 -0.64 -5.75
C GLU A 124 -36.64 -0.39 -7.16
N LYS A 125 -35.81 -0.55 -8.21
CA LYS A 125 -36.13 -0.09 -9.58
C LYS A 125 -36.09 -1.18 -10.65
N GLY A 126 -35.69 -2.38 -10.25
CA GLY A 126 -35.61 -3.57 -11.12
C GLY A 126 -34.40 -3.59 -12.06
N PRO A 127 -34.19 -4.72 -12.78
CA PRO A 127 -32.94 -5.00 -13.51
C PRO A 127 -32.69 -4.06 -14.70
N LYS A 128 -33.73 -3.44 -15.27
CA LYS A 128 -33.58 -2.50 -16.39
C LYS A 128 -32.88 -1.19 -16.01
N ARG A 129 -32.67 -0.93 -14.74
CA ARG A 129 -32.02 0.28 -14.22
C ARG A 129 -30.54 0.08 -13.84
N ILE A 130 -30.02 -1.15 -13.94
CA ILE A 130 -28.60 -1.42 -13.75
C ILE A 130 -27.82 -0.77 -14.90
N SER A 131 -26.76 -0.05 -14.55
CA SER A 131 -25.89 0.58 -15.54
C SER A 131 -25.10 -0.44 -16.37
N PRO A 132 -24.89 -0.22 -17.66
CA PRO A 132 -23.97 -1.02 -18.46
C PRO A 132 -22.51 -0.94 -17.97
N PHE A 133 -22.18 0.05 -17.16
CA PHE A 133 -20.86 0.22 -16.54
C PHE A 133 -20.72 -0.50 -15.19
N PHE A 134 -21.76 -1.14 -14.66
CA PHE A 134 -21.72 -1.79 -13.35
C PHE A 134 -20.56 -2.81 -13.25
N ILE A 135 -20.45 -3.72 -14.21
CA ILE A 135 -19.35 -4.70 -14.19
C ILE A 135 -17.98 -4.03 -14.35
N PRO A 136 -17.75 -3.11 -15.31
CA PRO A 136 -16.50 -2.35 -15.35
C PRO A 136 -16.15 -1.55 -14.07
N MET A 137 -17.14 -1.06 -13.31
CA MET A 137 -16.90 -0.39 -12.04
C MET A 137 -16.44 -1.35 -10.96
N LEU A 138 -16.92 -2.59 -11.00
CA LEU A 138 -16.76 -3.57 -9.93
C LEU A 138 -15.43 -4.32 -10.00
N ILE A 139 -15.03 -4.79 -11.20
CA ILE A 139 -13.93 -5.75 -11.32
C ILE A 139 -12.55 -5.11 -11.12
N ILE A 140 -11.72 -5.78 -10.33
CA ILE A 140 -10.45 -5.26 -9.82
C ILE A 140 -9.48 -4.85 -10.94
N ASN A 141 -9.40 -5.65 -12.00
CA ASN A 141 -8.47 -5.39 -13.12
C ASN A 141 -8.77 -4.09 -13.89
N LEU A 142 -9.92 -3.47 -13.68
CA LEU A 142 -10.25 -2.20 -14.34
C LEU A 142 -9.45 -1.01 -13.80
N ALA A 143 -8.83 -1.10 -12.63
CA ALA A 143 -7.84 -0.11 -12.23
C ALA A 143 -6.67 -0.10 -13.22
N SER A 144 -6.04 -1.26 -13.47
CA SER A 144 -5.00 -1.41 -14.50
C SER A 144 -5.48 -1.13 -15.92
N GLY A 145 -6.70 -1.59 -16.26
CA GLY A 145 -7.30 -1.39 -17.58
C GLY A 145 -7.53 0.09 -17.91
N GLN A 146 -8.09 0.86 -16.99
CA GLN A 146 -8.33 2.30 -17.17
C GLN A 146 -7.02 3.10 -17.23
N ILE A 147 -6.03 2.74 -16.42
CA ILE A 147 -4.69 3.33 -16.51
C ILE A 147 -4.08 3.06 -17.90
N SER A 148 -4.11 1.81 -18.35
CA SER A 148 -3.60 1.41 -19.67
C SER A 148 -4.25 2.20 -20.80
N ILE A 149 -5.58 2.31 -20.80
CA ILE A 149 -6.35 3.08 -21.80
C ILE A 149 -5.98 4.55 -21.75
N LYS A 150 -5.96 5.16 -20.54
CA LYS A 150 -5.73 6.59 -20.39
C LYS A 150 -4.32 7.03 -20.78
N PHE A 151 -3.31 6.25 -20.42
CA PHE A 151 -1.90 6.59 -20.65
C PHE A 151 -1.30 5.94 -21.89
N GLY A 152 -2.01 5.02 -22.53
CA GLY A 152 -1.57 4.37 -23.75
C GLY A 152 -0.53 3.25 -23.55
N ALA A 153 -0.43 2.68 -22.33
CA ALA A 153 0.46 1.57 -22.01
C ALA A 153 -0.06 0.27 -22.64
N ARG A 154 0.75 -0.42 -23.43
CA ARG A 154 0.37 -1.63 -24.20
C ARG A 154 1.21 -2.86 -23.85
N GLY A 155 2.09 -2.74 -22.86
CA GLY A 155 2.88 -3.85 -22.33
C GLY A 155 2.03 -4.78 -21.44
N PRO A 156 2.67 -5.61 -20.60
CA PRO A 156 1.98 -6.51 -19.70
C PRO A 156 0.94 -5.77 -18.84
N ASN A 157 -0.30 -6.30 -18.77
CA ASN A 157 -1.41 -5.70 -18.03
C ASN A 157 -2.11 -6.77 -17.21
N SER A 158 -2.13 -6.62 -15.91
CA SER A 158 -2.85 -7.50 -14.98
C SER A 158 -3.22 -6.78 -13.70
N ALA A 159 -3.90 -7.46 -12.80
CA ALA A 159 -4.19 -6.97 -11.45
C ALA A 159 -4.01 -8.10 -10.44
N VAL A 160 -3.52 -7.75 -9.26
CA VAL A 160 -3.38 -8.65 -8.13
C VAL A 160 -4.52 -8.41 -7.14
N ALA A 161 -5.01 -9.47 -6.49
CA ALA A 161 -5.96 -9.41 -5.39
C ALA A 161 -5.51 -10.40 -4.31
N THR A 162 -4.71 -9.92 -3.37
CA THR A 162 -4.13 -10.70 -2.26
C THR A 162 -4.32 -9.99 -0.92
N ALA A 163 -5.58 -9.53 -0.71
CA ALA A 163 -5.99 -8.80 0.50
C ALA A 163 -4.99 -7.66 0.82
N CYS A 164 -4.48 -7.59 2.06
CA CYS A 164 -3.60 -6.51 2.50
C CYS A 164 -2.21 -6.52 1.83
N ALA A 165 -1.81 -7.61 1.19
CA ALA A 165 -0.52 -7.72 0.48
C ALA A 165 -0.60 -7.31 -1.01
N THR A 166 -1.79 -6.94 -1.50
CA THR A 166 -2.06 -6.67 -2.92
C THR A 166 -1.09 -5.65 -3.54
N GLY A 167 -0.91 -4.50 -2.92
CA GLY A 167 -0.04 -3.45 -3.46
C GLY A 167 1.42 -3.87 -3.53
N SER A 168 1.90 -4.57 -2.51
CA SER A 168 3.27 -5.11 -2.48
C SER A 168 3.48 -6.23 -3.51
N HIS A 169 2.53 -7.15 -3.67
CA HIS A 169 2.59 -8.15 -4.73
C HIS A 169 2.59 -7.50 -6.12
N SER A 170 1.74 -6.50 -6.34
CA SER A 170 1.69 -5.76 -7.63
C SER A 170 3.05 -5.14 -7.98
N ILE A 171 3.71 -4.51 -7.01
CA ILE A 171 5.05 -3.92 -7.20
C ILE A 171 6.11 -5.00 -7.39
N GLY A 172 6.09 -6.06 -6.59
CA GLY A 172 7.03 -7.18 -6.69
C GLY A 172 6.93 -7.93 -8.01
N ASP A 173 5.73 -8.19 -8.50
CA ASP A 173 5.50 -8.85 -9.80
C ASP A 173 5.93 -7.94 -10.96
N ALA A 174 5.64 -6.64 -10.89
CA ALA A 174 6.11 -5.65 -11.85
C ALA A 174 7.65 -5.56 -11.89
N TYR A 175 8.29 -5.58 -10.72
CA TYR A 175 9.75 -5.68 -10.60
C TYR A 175 10.29 -6.92 -11.34
N LYS A 176 9.69 -8.10 -11.12
CA LYS A 176 10.12 -9.33 -11.79
C LYS A 176 9.89 -9.32 -13.30
N ILE A 177 8.84 -8.67 -13.78
CA ILE A 177 8.57 -8.49 -15.22
C ILE A 177 9.68 -7.65 -15.89
N ILE A 178 10.08 -6.52 -15.27
CA ILE A 178 11.19 -5.72 -15.80
C ILE A 178 12.50 -6.49 -15.71
N GLN A 179 12.74 -7.18 -14.58
CA GLN A 179 13.96 -7.94 -14.34
C GLN A 179 14.19 -9.05 -15.38
N ARG A 180 13.09 -9.68 -15.88
CA ARG A 180 13.13 -10.68 -16.96
C ARG A 180 13.28 -10.06 -18.35
N GLY A 181 13.04 -8.76 -18.50
CA GLY A 181 13.08 -8.07 -19.78
C GLY A 181 11.77 -8.07 -20.57
N ASP A 182 10.63 -8.47 -19.96
CA ASP A 182 9.32 -8.48 -20.61
C ASP A 182 8.77 -7.05 -20.81
N ALA A 183 9.18 -6.11 -19.95
CA ALA A 183 8.91 -4.67 -20.07
C ALA A 183 10.16 -3.85 -19.74
N ASP A 184 10.19 -2.58 -20.16
CA ASP A 184 11.23 -1.63 -19.78
C ASP A 184 10.76 -0.71 -18.65
N ALA A 185 9.44 -0.53 -18.54
CA ALA A 185 8.81 0.19 -17.45
C ALA A 185 7.46 -0.44 -17.05
N MET A 186 7.09 -0.26 -15.78
CA MET A 186 5.80 -0.71 -15.23
C MET A 186 5.20 0.37 -14.34
N ILE A 187 3.91 0.60 -14.49
CA ILE A 187 3.08 1.35 -13.56
C ILE A 187 2.56 0.33 -12.55
N ALA A 188 2.96 0.44 -11.28
CA ALA A 188 2.67 -0.59 -10.30
C ALA A 188 2.24 -0.01 -8.95
N GLY A 189 1.39 -0.74 -8.23
CA GLY A 189 0.94 -0.33 -6.90
C GLY A 189 -0.40 -0.90 -6.50
N GLY A 190 -1.07 -0.24 -5.56
CA GLY A 190 -2.36 -0.66 -5.03
C GLY A 190 -3.32 0.50 -4.80
N THR A 191 -4.60 0.20 -4.84
CA THR A 191 -5.71 1.14 -4.62
C THR A 191 -6.84 0.46 -3.84
N GLU A 192 -7.55 1.19 -3.01
CA GLU A 192 -8.72 0.69 -2.27
C GLU A 192 -9.68 1.82 -1.89
N ALA A 193 -11.00 1.56 -1.92
CA ALA A 193 -12.01 2.52 -1.50
C ALA A 193 -13.27 1.79 -1.00
N VAL A 194 -13.18 1.17 0.18
CA VAL A 194 -14.23 0.28 0.72
C VAL A 194 -14.76 0.73 2.10
N ILE A 195 -14.64 2.04 2.39
CA ILE A 195 -15.30 2.63 3.56
C ILE A 195 -16.79 2.79 3.22
N THR A 196 -17.50 1.68 3.33
CA THR A 196 -18.93 1.52 2.99
C THR A 196 -19.65 0.79 4.12
N PRO A 197 -21.00 0.81 4.17
CA PRO A 197 -21.78 0.04 5.13
C PRO A 197 -21.42 -1.45 5.16
N LEU A 198 -21.32 -2.13 4.01
CA LEU A 198 -20.92 -3.54 3.96
C LEU A 198 -19.45 -3.74 4.35
N GLY A 199 -18.56 -2.83 3.94
CA GLY A 199 -17.14 -2.89 4.30
C GLY A 199 -16.94 -2.79 5.81
N ILE A 200 -17.46 -1.74 6.43
CA ILE A 200 -17.39 -1.56 7.90
C ILE A 200 -18.16 -2.67 8.63
N GLY A 201 -19.38 -3.01 8.19
CA GLY A 201 -20.19 -4.05 8.80
C GLY A 201 -19.54 -5.43 8.74
N GLY A 202 -18.94 -5.77 7.61
CA GLY A 202 -18.25 -7.06 7.42
C GLY A 202 -17.05 -7.23 8.34
N PHE A 203 -16.20 -6.21 8.44
CA PHE A 203 -15.04 -6.25 9.36
C PHE A 203 -15.45 -6.12 10.83
N ASN A 204 -16.56 -5.40 11.17
CA ASN A 204 -17.13 -5.42 12.51
C ASN A 204 -17.61 -6.81 12.90
N ALA A 205 -18.28 -7.54 12.00
CA ALA A 205 -18.74 -8.91 12.26
C ALA A 205 -17.57 -9.86 12.58
N MET A 206 -16.39 -9.60 12.01
CA MET A 206 -15.15 -10.31 12.31
C MET A 206 -14.44 -9.82 13.58
N LYS A 207 -14.92 -8.75 14.23
CA LYS A 207 -14.26 -8.08 15.36
C LYS A 207 -12.82 -7.66 15.05
N ALA A 208 -12.57 -7.23 13.82
CA ALA A 208 -11.23 -6.88 13.35
C ALA A 208 -10.93 -5.38 13.45
N LEU A 209 -11.97 -4.53 13.55
CA LEU A 209 -11.85 -3.08 13.62
C LEU A 209 -11.77 -2.57 15.07
N SER A 210 -11.00 -1.49 15.25
CA SER A 210 -11.03 -0.70 16.48
C SER A 210 -12.42 -0.08 16.69
N THR A 211 -12.85 -0.04 17.95
CA THR A 211 -14.10 0.59 18.37
C THR A 211 -13.88 1.83 19.23
N LYS A 212 -12.66 2.39 19.24
CA LYS A 212 -12.30 3.63 19.98
C LYS A 212 -12.82 4.88 19.28
N ASN A 213 -14.15 5.00 19.21
CA ASN A 213 -14.86 6.04 18.44
C ASN A 213 -14.73 7.45 19.04
N ASP A 214 -14.44 7.57 20.34
CA ASP A 214 -14.40 8.85 21.05
C ASP A 214 -13.10 9.63 20.78
N GLU A 215 -12.02 8.92 20.48
CA GLU A 215 -10.70 9.50 20.17
C GLU A 215 -10.16 8.93 18.85
N PRO A 216 -10.75 9.29 17.69
CA PRO A 216 -10.41 8.71 16.39
C PRO A 216 -8.91 8.73 16.09
N GLU A 217 -8.23 9.85 16.33
CA GLU A 217 -6.82 10.05 16.06
C GLU A 217 -5.90 9.13 16.87
N LYS A 218 -6.41 8.58 18.00
CA LYS A 218 -5.66 7.68 18.89
C LYS A 218 -6.04 6.20 18.71
N ALA A 219 -6.99 5.89 17.85
CA ALA A 219 -7.53 4.54 17.71
C ALA A 219 -6.53 3.54 17.10
N SER A 220 -5.84 3.94 16.00
CA SER A 220 -4.78 3.12 15.44
C SER A 220 -3.49 3.31 16.24
N ARG A 221 -3.08 2.24 16.93
CA ARG A 221 -1.97 2.26 17.89
C ARG A 221 -1.11 0.98 17.80
N PRO A 222 -0.42 0.78 16.67
CA PRO A 222 0.40 -0.41 16.50
C PRO A 222 1.41 -0.61 17.63
N PHE A 223 1.60 -1.86 18.06
CA PHE A 223 2.53 -2.29 19.12
C PHE A 223 2.21 -1.80 20.54
N ASP A 224 1.13 -1.06 20.71
CA ASP A 224 0.65 -0.59 22.02
C ASP A 224 -0.21 -1.67 22.69
N VAL A 225 -0.12 -1.82 24.03
CA VAL A 225 -0.88 -2.82 24.80
C VAL A 225 -2.39 -2.63 24.69
N ASP A 226 -2.84 -1.37 24.50
CA ASP A 226 -4.26 -1.01 24.43
C ASP A 226 -4.84 -1.07 23.01
N ARG A 227 -4.12 -1.65 22.03
CA ARG A 227 -4.64 -1.84 20.68
C ARG A 227 -5.81 -2.82 20.67
N ASP A 228 -6.85 -2.51 19.90
CA ASP A 228 -8.12 -3.28 19.88
C ASP A 228 -8.59 -3.67 18.49
N GLY A 229 -7.81 -3.41 17.47
CA GLY A 229 -8.11 -3.70 16.06
C GLY A 229 -7.57 -2.63 15.12
N PHE A 230 -7.66 -2.87 13.82
CA PHE A 230 -7.22 -1.88 12.85
C PHE A 230 -8.28 -0.81 12.60
N VAL A 231 -7.88 0.34 12.11
CA VAL A 231 -8.78 1.36 11.56
C VAL A 231 -8.73 1.27 10.04
N MET A 232 -9.87 1.12 9.37
CA MET A 232 -9.94 1.06 7.91
C MET A 232 -9.57 2.41 7.30
N GLY A 233 -8.78 2.39 6.22
CA GLY A 233 -8.46 3.55 5.40
C GLY A 233 -8.71 3.30 3.92
N GLU A 234 -8.71 4.37 3.13
CA GLU A 234 -8.81 4.33 1.67
C GLU A 234 -7.69 5.12 1.01
N GLY A 235 -7.43 4.87 -0.28
CA GLY A 235 -6.44 5.61 -1.06
C GLY A 235 -5.75 4.80 -2.14
N ALA A 236 -4.60 5.30 -2.61
CA ALA A 236 -3.74 4.64 -3.58
C ALA A 236 -2.27 5.03 -3.41
N GLY A 237 -1.38 4.08 -3.67
CA GLY A 237 0.05 4.30 -3.80
C GLY A 237 0.56 3.67 -5.09
N ILE A 238 1.12 4.49 -5.97
CA ILE A 238 1.56 4.10 -7.32
C ILE A 238 3.02 4.50 -7.53
N MET A 239 3.77 3.60 -8.16
CA MET A 239 5.15 3.82 -8.59
C MET A 239 5.31 3.63 -10.09
N ILE A 240 6.22 4.40 -10.67
CA ILE A 240 6.80 4.12 -11.98
C ILE A 240 8.11 3.40 -11.74
N LEU A 241 8.15 2.13 -12.16
CA LEU A 241 9.32 1.28 -12.14
C LEU A 241 9.93 1.28 -13.53
N GLU A 242 11.24 1.43 -13.62
CA GLU A 242 11.97 1.36 -14.88
C GLU A 242 13.21 0.47 -14.76
N SER A 243 13.63 -0.13 -15.87
CA SER A 243 14.99 -0.64 -15.92
C SER A 243 15.97 0.51 -15.73
N LEU A 244 17.10 0.27 -15.06
CA LEU A 244 18.11 1.30 -14.84
C LEU A 244 18.59 1.91 -16.17
N GLU A 245 18.73 1.10 -17.22
CA GLU A 245 19.13 1.56 -18.55
C GLU A 245 18.13 2.57 -19.13
N SER A 246 16.82 2.29 -19.00
CA SER A 246 15.75 3.20 -19.44
C SER A 246 15.81 4.51 -18.66
N ALA A 247 15.93 4.45 -17.35
CA ALA A 247 15.98 5.62 -16.47
C ALA A 247 17.20 6.51 -16.77
N LEU A 248 18.39 5.93 -16.89
CA LEU A 248 19.62 6.64 -17.23
C LEU A 248 19.55 7.23 -18.64
N GLY A 249 19.02 6.47 -19.61
CA GLY A 249 18.85 6.94 -20.99
C GLY A 249 17.92 8.16 -21.11
N ARG A 250 16.99 8.32 -20.16
CA ARG A 250 16.11 9.50 -20.08
C ARG A 250 16.68 10.65 -19.22
N GLY A 251 17.75 10.41 -18.46
CA GLY A 251 18.29 11.37 -17.51
C GLY A 251 17.30 11.74 -16.40
N THR A 252 16.44 10.79 -15.98
CA THR A 252 15.38 11.06 -15.00
C THR A 252 15.90 10.87 -13.58
N LYS A 253 15.23 11.54 -12.64
CA LYS A 253 15.45 11.32 -11.20
C LYS A 253 15.18 9.86 -10.81
N ILE A 254 16.04 9.31 -9.97
CA ILE A 254 15.89 7.98 -9.37
C ILE A 254 15.76 8.17 -7.86
N TYR A 255 14.65 7.66 -7.31
CA TYR A 255 14.38 7.70 -5.87
C TYR A 255 15.12 6.61 -5.09
N ALA A 256 15.02 5.39 -5.60
CA ALA A 256 15.61 4.20 -5.01
C ALA A 256 15.67 3.07 -6.05
N GLU A 257 16.38 1.99 -5.73
CA GLU A 257 16.42 0.75 -6.49
C GLU A 257 15.60 -0.32 -5.74
N ILE A 258 14.80 -1.12 -6.45
CA ILE A 258 14.22 -2.34 -5.89
C ILE A 258 15.24 -3.45 -6.09
N VAL A 259 15.67 -4.07 -5.00
CA VAL A 259 16.70 -5.11 -5.04
C VAL A 259 16.21 -6.48 -4.63
N GLY A 260 15.09 -6.58 -3.89
CA GLY A 260 14.57 -7.85 -3.44
C GLY A 260 13.05 -7.89 -3.31
N TYR A 261 12.49 -9.06 -3.58
CA TYR A 261 11.08 -9.36 -3.41
C TYR A 261 10.92 -10.75 -2.80
N GLY A 262 10.19 -10.83 -1.70
CA GLY A 262 9.75 -12.07 -1.06
C GLY A 262 8.25 -12.23 -1.18
N MET A 263 7.81 -13.47 -1.43
CA MET A 263 6.40 -13.82 -1.39
C MET A 263 6.25 -15.24 -0.81
N THR A 264 5.36 -15.39 0.17
CA THR A 264 5.10 -16.68 0.84
C THR A 264 3.62 -16.82 1.19
N ALA A 265 3.23 -18.03 1.58
CA ALA A 265 1.92 -18.30 2.16
C ALA A 265 2.08 -18.92 3.54
N ASP A 266 1.18 -18.55 4.47
CA ASP A 266 1.14 -19.15 5.83
C ASP A 266 0.58 -20.58 5.82
N ALA A 267 -0.37 -20.86 4.93
CA ALA A 267 -1.08 -22.14 4.86
C ALA A 267 -1.65 -22.59 6.24
N HIS A 268 -2.16 -21.64 7.02
CA HIS A 268 -2.57 -21.88 8.41
C HIS A 268 -4.06 -21.59 8.66
N HIS A 269 -4.50 -20.35 8.49
CA HIS A 269 -5.86 -19.91 8.81
C HIS A 269 -6.30 -18.78 7.85
N ILE A 270 -7.62 -18.59 7.68
CA ILE A 270 -8.17 -17.59 6.74
C ILE A 270 -7.84 -16.14 7.14
N THR A 271 -7.65 -15.84 8.44
CA THR A 271 -7.41 -14.48 8.94
C THR A 271 -6.28 -14.35 9.94
N SER A 272 -5.95 -15.43 10.67
CA SER A 272 -4.88 -15.39 11.67
C SER A 272 -3.54 -15.74 11.04
N PRO A 273 -2.46 -15.00 11.35
CA PRO A 273 -1.11 -15.35 10.93
C PRO A 273 -0.67 -16.71 11.46
N ALA A 274 0.31 -17.31 10.81
CA ALA A 274 0.94 -18.55 11.28
C ALA A 274 1.61 -18.35 12.65
N PRO A 275 1.64 -19.39 13.52
CA PRO A 275 2.29 -19.31 14.82
C PRO A 275 3.74 -18.79 14.73
N ALA A 276 4.14 -17.99 15.71
CA ALA A 276 5.45 -17.32 15.77
C ALA A 276 5.80 -16.42 14.57
N GLY A 277 4.82 -16.09 13.69
CA GLY A 277 5.06 -15.30 12.50
C GLY A 277 5.91 -15.98 11.43
N GLU A 278 5.87 -17.33 11.37
CA GLU A 278 6.77 -18.14 10.53
C GLU A 278 6.69 -17.77 9.05
N GLY A 279 5.47 -17.57 8.49
CA GLY A 279 5.28 -17.17 7.09
C GLY A 279 5.87 -15.80 6.78
N ALA A 280 5.70 -14.84 7.70
CA ALA A 280 6.28 -13.50 7.60
C ALA A 280 7.82 -13.56 7.66
N ALA A 281 8.39 -14.37 8.55
CA ALA A 281 9.83 -14.56 8.65
C ALA A 281 10.43 -15.15 7.36
N ARG A 282 9.78 -16.17 6.76
CA ARG A 282 10.19 -16.71 5.45
C ARG A 282 10.11 -15.66 4.35
N CYS A 283 9.07 -14.82 4.37
CA CYS A 283 8.89 -13.77 3.38
C CYS A 283 10.02 -12.73 3.43
N MET A 284 10.32 -12.21 4.62
CA MET A 284 11.45 -11.29 4.83
C MET A 284 12.78 -11.92 4.42
N THR A 285 13.03 -13.17 4.82
CA THR A 285 14.24 -13.93 4.44
C THR A 285 14.36 -14.08 2.93
N MET A 286 13.24 -14.36 2.23
CA MET A 286 13.22 -14.46 0.77
C MET A 286 13.56 -13.13 0.10
N ALA A 287 13.01 -11.99 0.58
CA ALA A 287 13.34 -10.67 0.04
C ALA A 287 14.82 -10.32 0.22
N LEU A 288 15.39 -10.60 1.39
CA LEU A 288 16.81 -10.41 1.67
C LEU A 288 17.71 -11.28 0.76
N ARG A 289 17.33 -12.55 0.58
CA ARG A 289 18.05 -13.50 -0.28
C ARG A 289 17.98 -13.07 -1.76
N ASP A 290 16.81 -12.64 -2.23
CA ASP A 290 16.63 -12.16 -3.62
C ASP A 290 17.51 -10.94 -3.91
N GLY A 291 17.63 -10.04 -2.92
CA GLY A 291 18.49 -8.86 -2.99
C GLY A 291 19.97 -9.09 -2.71
N GLY A 292 20.36 -10.29 -2.24
CA GLY A 292 21.73 -10.55 -1.82
C GLY A 292 22.19 -9.71 -0.62
N VAL A 293 21.25 -9.25 0.22
CA VAL A 293 21.49 -8.34 1.34
C VAL A 293 21.47 -9.11 2.67
N LYS A 294 22.49 -8.88 3.50
CA LYS A 294 22.51 -9.43 4.87
C LYS A 294 21.49 -8.68 5.73
N HIS A 295 20.85 -9.40 6.66
CA HIS A 295 19.91 -8.79 7.60
C HIS A 295 20.50 -7.58 8.34
N SER A 296 21.80 -7.61 8.68
CA SER A 296 22.50 -6.51 9.35
C SER A 296 22.70 -5.25 8.50
N GLY A 297 22.36 -5.29 7.21
CA GLY A 297 22.44 -4.15 6.31
C GLY A 297 21.13 -3.37 6.18
N VAL A 298 20.03 -3.85 6.75
CA VAL A 298 18.73 -3.15 6.70
C VAL A 298 18.68 -2.09 7.78
N ASP A 299 18.41 -0.85 7.39
CA ASP A 299 18.37 0.31 8.29
C ASP A 299 16.94 0.60 8.79
N TYR A 300 15.92 0.30 7.96
CA TYR A 300 14.53 0.61 8.24
C TYR A 300 13.58 -0.51 7.79
N ILE A 301 12.57 -0.79 8.62
CA ILE A 301 11.44 -1.65 8.29
C ILE A 301 10.15 -0.85 8.40
N ASN A 302 9.43 -0.69 7.28
CA ASN A 302 8.05 -0.26 7.28
C ASN A 302 7.19 -1.49 7.56
N ALA A 303 6.73 -1.59 8.80
CA ALA A 303 6.04 -2.77 9.29
C ALA A 303 4.60 -2.86 8.75
N HIS A 304 4.10 -4.07 8.65
CA HIS A 304 2.67 -4.28 8.42
C HIS A 304 1.85 -3.68 9.56
N GLY A 305 2.19 -3.93 10.82
CA GLY A 305 1.77 -3.23 12.03
C GLY A 305 0.35 -2.67 11.99
N THR A 306 -0.66 -3.53 12.02
CA THR A 306 -2.06 -3.13 11.79
C THR A 306 -2.80 -2.63 13.03
N SER A 307 -2.15 -2.59 14.20
CA SER A 307 -2.82 -2.32 15.48
C SER A 307 -3.76 -3.45 15.91
N THR A 308 -3.48 -4.68 15.48
CA THR A 308 -4.18 -5.87 15.95
C THR A 308 -3.34 -6.62 16.98
N LYS A 309 -4.01 -7.22 17.97
CA LYS A 309 -3.31 -7.83 19.11
C LYS A 309 -2.30 -8.89 18.67
N TYR A 310 -2.73 -9.85 17.87
CA TYR A 310 -1.86 -10.95 17.43
C TYR A 310 -0.97 -10.58 16.24
N GLY A 311 -1.45 -9.72 15.33
CA GLY A 311 -0.69 -9.34 14.14
C GLY A 311 0.62 -8.65 14.48
N ASP A 312 0.58 -7.67 15.35
CA ASP A 312 1.75 -6.86 15.73
C ASP A 312 2.77 -7.67 16.55
N GLU A 313 2.28 -8.53 17.47
CA GLU A 313 3.12 -9.45 18.24
C GLU A 313 3.84 -10.45 17.32
N LEU A 314 3.11 -11.11 16.42
CA LEU A 314 3.68 -12.12 15.53
C LEU A 314 4.65 -11.51 14.51
N GLU A 315 4.40 -10.28 14.03
CA GLU A 315 5.36 -9.55 13.20
C GLU A 315 6.65 -9.22 13.97
N SER A 316 6.53 -8.78 15.23
CA SER A 316 7.68 -8.53 16.10
C SER A 316 8.52 -9.78 16.28
N ASN A 317 7.90 -10.94 16.52
CA ASN A 317 8.56 -12.23 16.63
C ASN A 317 9.23 -12.65 15.31
N ALA A 318 8.57 -12.43 14.17
CA ALA A 318 9.16 -12.69 12.86
C ALA A 318 10.40 -11.84 12.60
N ILE A 319 10.36 -10.54 12.96
CA ILE A 319 11.52 -9.65 12.86
C ILE A 319 12.66 -10.12 13.75
N LYS A 320 12.40 -10.47 15.01
CA LYS A 320 13.42 -11.06 15.90
C LYS A 320 14.05 -12.32 15.32
N THR A 321 13.23 -13.20 14.75
CA THR A 321 13.69 -14.45 14.12
C THR A 321 14.63 -14.20 12.94
N VAL A 322 14.32 -13.24 12.07
CA VAL A 322 15.10 -12.95 10.84
C VAL A 322 16.35 -12.14 11.14
N PHE A 323 16.24 -11.14 12.03
CA PHE A 323 17.28 -10.15 12.23
C PHE A 323 18.18 -10.45 13.45
N GLY A 324 17.79 -11.36 14.36
CA GLY A 324 18.55 -11.68 15.56
C GLY A 324 18.84 -10.42 16.39
N GLU A 325 20.09 -10.26 16.83
CA GLU A 325 20.53 -9.08 17.58
C GLU A 325 20.39 -7.75 16.83
N HIS A 326 20.30 -7.81 15.48
CA HIS A 326 20.07 -6.61 14.68
C HIS A 326 18.62 -6.11 14.76
N ALA A 327 17.68 -6.96 15.15
CA ALA A 327 16.29 -6.57 15.38
C ALA A 327 16.13 -5.40 16.36
N TYR A 328 17.02 -5.33 17.36
CA TYR A 328 17.07 -4.26 18.37
C TYR A 328 17.81 -2.99 17.93
N LYS A 329 18.33 -2.97 16.68
CA LYS A 329 19.10 -1.85 16.12
C LYS A 329 18.44 -1.24 14.89
N VAL A 330 17.64 -2.03 14.17
CA VAL A 330 16.90 -1.55 12.98
C VAL A 330 15.74 -0.67 13.42
N ALA A 331 15.58 0.48 12.76
CA ALA A 331 14.42 1.32 12.99
C ALA A 331 13.17 0.68 12.35
N ILE A 332 12.08 0.59 13.11
CA ILE A 332 10.81 0.03 12.63
C ILE A 332 9.73 1.09 12.80
N SER A 333 8.82 1.24 11.87
CA SER A 333 7.60 2.01 12.15
C SER A 333 6.39 1.48 11.41
N SER A 334 5.20 1.66 11.99
CA SER A 334 3.94 1.45 11.30
C SER A 334 3.27 2.79 11.00
N THR A 335 3.25 3.14 9.73
CA THR A 335 2.58 4.36 9.24
C THR A 335 1.06 4.24 9.27
N LYS A 336 0.53 3.03 9.48
CA LYS A 336 -0.90 2.78 9.74
C LYS A 336 -1.39 3.41 11.02
N SER A 337 -0.51 3.78 11.94
CA SER A 337 -0.85 4.61 13.11
C SER A 337 -1.45 5.97 12.70
N MET A 338 -1.11 6.47 11.50
CA MET A 338 -1.51 7.77 10.96
C MET A 338 -2.52 7.66 9.82
N THR A 339 -2.34 6.70 8.93
CA THR A 339 -3.20 6.53 7.74
C THR A 339 -4.39 5.61 7.97
N GLY A 340 -4.39 4.79 9.03
CA GLY A 340 -5.19 3.59 9.08
C GLY A 340 -4.67 2.53 8.12
N HIS A 341 -5.37 1.42 8.02
CA HIS A 341 -5.04 0.31 7.14
C HIS A 341 -5.78 0.42 5.80
N LEU A 342 -5.07 0.74 4.73
CA LEU A 342 -5.65 0.95 3.40
C LEU A 342 -5.86 -0.36 2.62
N LEU A 343 -5.89 -1.50 3.30
CA LEU A 343 -6.14 -2.83 2.72
C LEU A 343 -5.29 -3.09 1.47
N GLY A 344 -5.91 -3.27 0.29
CA GLY A 344 -5.18 -3.52 -0.96
C GLY A 344 -4.28 -2.38 -1.43
N ALA A 345 -4.55 -1.14 -1.01
CA ALA A 345 -3.69 0.00 -1.29
C ALA A 345 -2.48 0.09 -0.35
N ALA A 346 -2.54 -0.53 0.85
CA ALA A 346 -1.57 -0.36 1.92
C ALA A 346 -0.13 -0.59 1.45
N GLY A 347 0.14 -1.74 0.84
CA GLY A 347 1.49 -2.07 0.37
C GLY A 347 2.04 -1.10 -0.69
N GLY A 348 1.18 -0.54 -1.54
CA GLY A 348 1.57 0.50 -2.51
C GLY A 348 1.96 1.81 -1.84
N VAL A 349 1.15 2.26 -0.87
CA VAL A 349 1.42 3.48 -0.09
C VAL A 349 2.68 3.33 0.76
N GLU A 350 2.84 2.21 1.45
CA GLU A 350 3.98 1.91 2.32
C GLU A 350 5.29 1.72 1.55
N ALA A 351 5.22 1.17 0.34
CA ALA A 351 6.35 1.11 -0.57
C ALA A 351 6.82 2.52 -0.98
N VAL A 352 5.90 3.42 -1.36
CA VAL A 352 6.23 4.83 -1.65
C VAL A 352 6.85 5.52 -0.42
N ILE A 353 6.28 5.29 0.78
CA ILE A 353 6.82 5.85 2.04
C ILE A 353 8.23 5.32 2.31
N SER A 354 8.49 4.03 2.10
CA SER A 354 9.82 3.43 2.25
C SER A 354 10.85 4.05 1.32
N VAL A 355 10.47 4.29 0.08
CA VAL A 355 11.29 4.99 -0.93
C VAL A 355 11.57 6.43 -0.52
N LEU A 356 10.55 7.15 -0.02
CA LEU A 356 10.72 8.52 0.49
C LEU A 356 11.61 8.56 1.74
N SER A 357 11.56 7.53 2.60
CA SER A 357 12.45 7.41 3.77
C SER A 357 13.92 7.26 3.35
N ILE A 358 14.19 6.47 2.32
CA ILE A 358 15.52 6.35 1.71
C ILE A 358 15.98 7.68 1.09
N TYR A 359 15.10 8.30 0.32
CA TYR A 359 15.43 9.51 -0.44
C TYR A 359 15.74 10.72 0.44
N ASN A 360 14.99 10.86 1.56
CA ASN A 360 15.08 12.00 2.46
C ASN A 360 15.94 11.73 3.72
N ASP A 361 16.40 10.48 3.96
CA ASP A 361 17.07 10.08 5.19
C ASP A 361 16.25 10.40 6.45
N ILE A 362 14.93 10.13 6.39
CA ILE A 362 13.96 10.35 7.47
C ILE A 362 13.06 9.12 7.59
N VAL A 363 12.98 8.55 8.78
CA VAL A 363 12.03 7.47 9.12
C VAL A 363 10.80 8.07 9.78
N PRO A 364 9.58 7.82 9.26
CA PRO A 364 8.34 8.30 9.88
C PRO A 364 8.06 7.59 11.22
N PRO A 365 7.29 8.22 12.12
CA PRO A 365 7.02 7.65 13.43
C PRO A 365 5.91 6.59 13.40
N THR A 366 5.86 5.78 14.46
CA THR A 366 4.64 5.15 14.96
C THR A 366 4.04 6.06 16.02
N ILE A 367 2.91 6.72 15.73
CA ILE A 367 2.20 7.52 16.71
C ILE A 367 1.33 6.62 17.62
N ASN A 368 0.85 7.16 18.75
CA ASN A 368 -0.03 6.48 19.70
C ASN A 368 0.60 5.29 20.46
N LEU A 369 1.89 5.06 20.34
CA LEU A 369 2.62 4.05 21.10
C LEU A 369 2.99 4.62 22.48
N ASN A 370 2.00 4.68 23.39
CA ASN A 370 2.16 5.25 24.73
C ASN A 370 2.53 4.20 25.78
N ASN A 371 1.97 3.00 25.63
CA ASN A 371 2.17 1.86 26.50
C ASN A 371 2.66 0.68 25.65
N PRO A 372 3.99 0.55 25.38
CA PRO A 372 4.51 -0.55 24.57
C PRO A 372 4.09 -1.90 25.14
N ASP A 373 3.60 -2.80 24.26
CA ASP A 373 3.32 -4.17 24.65
C ASP A 373 4.66 -4.89 24.97
N PRO A 374 4.79 -5.56 26.13
CA PRO A 374 6.01 -6.30 26.47
C PRO A 374 6.48 -7.31 25.43
N GLU A 375 5.56 -7.88 24.64
CA GLU A 375 5.89 -8.78 23.52
C GLU A 375 6.42 -8.04 22.29
N CYS A 376 6.18 -6.72 22.22
CA CYS A 376 6.63 -5.80 21.19
C CYS A 376 7.71 -4.87 21.75
N ASP A 377 8.95 -5.39 21.91
CA ASP A 377 10.05 -4.72 22.62
C ASP A 377 11.16 -4.17 21.69
N LEU A 378 10.84 -3.96 20.39
CA LEU A 378 11.75 -3.43 19.39
C LEU A 378 11.68 -1.88 19.29
N ASP A 379 12.55 -1.27 18.47
CA ASP A 379 12.56 0.17 18.25
C ASP A 379 11.54 0.58 17.16
N TYR A 380 10.32 0.91 17.56
CA TYR A 380 9.22 1.28 16.66
C TYR A 380 9.16 2.77 16.31
N VAL A 381 10.23 3.52 16.52
CA VAL A 381 10.31 4.99 16.27
C VAL A 381 9.09 5.72 16.84
N PRO A 382 8.87 5.72 18.18
CA PRO A 382 7.64 6.24 18.77
C PRO A 382 7.51 7.76 18.60
N HIS A 383 6.30 8.22 18.31
CA HIS A 383 5.80 9.59 18.32
C HIS A 383 6.43 10.59 17.34
N LYS A 384 7.73 10.56 17.11
CA LYS A 384 8.44 11.56 16.30
C LYS A 384 9.28 10.89 15.21
N SER A 385 9.25 11.47 14.01
CA SER A 385 10.12 11.04 12.92
C SER A 385 11.59 11.15 13.32
N ARG A 386 12.42 10.26 12.76
CA ARG A 386 13.85 10.19 13.06
C ARG A 386 14.67 10.49 11.80
N LYS A 387 15.59 11.45 11.88
CA LYS A 387 16.61 11.65 10.85
C LYS A 387 17.71 10.60 11.05
N MET A 388 17.96 9.81 10.03
CA MET A 388 19.01 8.81 10.00
C MET A 388 19.30 8.38 8.56
N THR A 389 20.51 7.97 8.27
CA THR A 389 20.85 7.44 6.93
C THR A 389 20.11 6.12 6.71
N VAL A 390 19.36 6.03 5.62
CA VAL A 390 18.62 4.84 5.21
C VAL A 390 19.19 4.34 3.88
N ASN A 391 20.03 3.33 3.90
CA ASN A 391 20.57 2.70 2.68
C ASN A 391 19.68 1.57 2.18
N TYR A 392 19.04 0.83 3.10
CA TYR A 392 18.11 -0.25 2.79
C TYR A 392 16.85 -0.12 3.64
N ALA A 393 15.71 -0.18 2.99
CA ALA A 393 14.40 -0.23 3.64
C ALA A 393 13.63 -1.47 3.19
N LEU A 394 13.04 -2.19 4.15
CA LEU A 394 12.16 -3.33 3.91
C LEU A 394 10.71 -2.92 4.18
N SER A 395 9.80 -3.15 3.23
CA SER A 395 8.36 -2.93 3.40
C SER A 395 7.64 -4.27 3.51
N ASN A 396 6.89 -4.47 4.60
CA ASN A 396 6.18 -5.70 4.93
C ASN A 396 4.68 -5.58 4.69
N SER A 397 4.07 -6.59 4.08
CA SER A 397 2.62 -6.70 3.93
C SER A 397 2.17 -8.13 4.14
N PHE A 398 1.30 -8.36 5.14
CA PHE A 398 0.78 -9.66 5.52
C PHE A 398 -0.75 -9.66 5.42
N GLY A 399 -1.31 -10.43 4.50
CA GLY A 399 -2.73 -10.37 4.14
C GLY A 399 -3.55 -11.55 4.66
N PHE A 400 -4.85 -11.33 4.82
CA PHE A 400 -5.80 -12.40 5.03
C PHE A 400 -5.67 -13.45 3.92
N GLY A 401 -5.93 -14.72 4.27
CA GLY A 401 -5.59 -15.86 3.42
C GLY A 401 -4.13 -16.32 3.59
N GLY A 402 -3.37 -15.66 4.49
CA GLY A 402 -1.97 -15.97 4.75
C GLY A 402 -1.04 -15.60 3.60
N THR A 403 -1.39 -14.58 2.82
CA THR A 403 -0.57 -14.08 1.71
C THR A 403 0.42 -13.03 2.23
N ASN A 404 1.72 -13.26 2.05
CA ASN A 404 2.78 -12.40 2.54
C ASN A 404 3.63 -11.86 1.40
N ALA A 405 3.94 -10.56 1.44
CA ALA A 405 4.84 -9.88 0.52
C ALA A 405 5.80 -8.96 1.26
N CYS A 406 7.08 -9.01 0.90
CA CYS A 406 8.11 -8.10 1.39
C CYS A 406 8.90 -7.53 0.21
N ILE A 407 9.10 -6.22 0.19
CA ILE A 407 9.89 -5.54 -0.85
C ILE A 407 11.09 -4.87 -0.20
N LEU A 408 12.29 -5.13 -0.74
CA LEU A 408 13.53 -4.54 -0.29
C LEU A 408 13.98 -3.46 -1.26
N PHE A 409 14.08 -2.25 -0.75
CA PHE A 409 14.59 -1.07 -1.47
C PHE A 409 16.00 -0.74 -1.03
N LYS A 410 16.78 -0.18 -1.95
CA LYS A 410 18.15 0.28 -1.74
C LYS A 410 18.31 1.72 -2.20
N LYS A 411 19.08 2.51 -1.45
CA LYS A 411 19.47 3.85 -1.85
C LYS A 411 20.24 3.81 -3.17
N PHE A 412 19.74 4.53 -4.17
CA PHE A 412 20.44 4.65 -5.43
C PHE A 412 21.69 5.54 -5.26
N ARG A 413 22.78 5.10 -5.80
CA ARG A 413 24.03 5.88 -5.93
C ARG A 413 24.49 5.78 -7.37
N GLU A 414 24.73 6.93 -7.97
CA GLU A 414 25.45 6.98 -9.25
C GLU A 414 26.83 6.34 -9.06
N ALA A 415 27.21 5.50 -10.04
CA ALA A 415 28.50 4.78 -10.00
C ALA A 415 29.65 5.71 -10.38
#